data_3136c1847b52660b12475eb6041aaca0
#
_entry.id   3136c1847b52660b12475eb6041aaca0
#
_cell.length_a   1.000
_cell.length_b   1.000
_cell.length_c   1.000
_cell.angle_alpha   90.00
_cell.angle_beta   90.00
_cell.angle_gamma   90.00
#
_symmetry.space_group_name_H-M   'P 1'
#
loop_
_entity.id
_entity.type
_entity.pdbx_description
1 polymer ?
#
loop_
_entity_poly.entity_id
_entity_poly.type
_entity_poly.pdbx_seq_one_letter_code
_entity_poly.pdbx_strand_id
1 'polypeptide(L)'
;MRYFFFLIILVVALNSCSSTKSASRSSALRNNATQRTYITVTDKSDEKKEEKLPVIPERKAPPKIIFLPPFDIEHGDVAQFKYAIKMDIEVERLANAELYKFIETWWGTPYRMGGSTQKGIDCSAFTQMLASVIYGEQIPRTAQEQKFFCRPIDINELKEGDLVFFNTKRGHMVTHVGVYLHQDQFVHASSSNGVIISSLQDNYWSKKFVGAGRMVEEKVSAGR
;
A
#
# COMPACT_ATOMS: atom_id res chain seq x y z
N MET A 1 -4.44 28.78 59.03
CA MET A 1 -3.95 30.14 58.66
C MET A 1 -2.96 29.93 57.55
N ARG A 2 -3.21 30.39 56.45
CA ARG A 2 -3.26 31.51 55.54
C ARG A 2 -3.32 31.03 54.09
N TYR A 3 -4.42 31.35 53.46
CA TYR A 3 -4.64 31.23 52.02
C TYR A 3 -3.75 32.17 51.26
N PHE A 4 -3.13 31.72 50.16
CA PHE A 4 -2.59 32.61 49.11
C PHE A 4 -3.28 32.29 47.79
N PHE A 5 -4.23 33.15 47.46
CA PHE A 5 -4.81 33.29 46.12
C PHE A 5 -3.76 33.94 45.22
N PHE A 6 -3.43 33.29 44.12
CA PHE A 6 -2.81 33.98 42.98
C PHE A 6 -3.77 34.03 41.81
N LEU A 7 -4.30 35.20 41.63
CA LEU A 7 -5.10 35.64 40.53
C LEU A 7 -4.16 35.93 39.36
N ILE A 8 -4.24 35.17 38.23
CA ILE A 8 -3.55 35.51 37.01
C ILE A 8 -4.54 36.07 36.01
N ILE A 9 -4.30 37.33 35.70
CA ILE A 9 -5.08 38.18 34.80
C ILE A 9 -4.89 37.73 33.37
N LEU A 10 -6.03 37.53 32.69
CA LEU A 10 -6.18 37.27 31.25
C LEU A 10 -5.96 38.60 30.49
N VAL A 11 -4.89 38.71 29.72
CA VAL A 11 -4.72 39.78 28.74
C VAL A 11 -5.06 39.28 27.36
N VAL A 12 -6.21 39.68 26.89
CA VAL A 12 -6.68 39.55 25.52
C VAL A 12 -6.10 40.69 24.71
N ALA A 13 -5.17 40.44 23.82
CA ALA A 13 -4.77 41.41 22.81
C ALA A 13 -5.44 41.08 21.48
N LEU A 14 -6.48 41.85 21.20
CA LEU A 14 -7.07 41.96 19.88
C LEU A 14 -6.15 42.86 19.02
N ASN A 15 -5.66 42.36 17.93
CA ASN A 15 -5.14 43.21 16.86
C ASN A 15 -5.92 42.96 15.57
N SER A 16 -6.59 44.01 15.23
CA SER A 16 -7.46 44.24 14.09
C SER A 16 -6.67 44.51 12.82
N CYS A 17 -7.17 43.97 11.72
CA CYS A 17 -7.36 44.61 10.42
C CYS A 17 -6.16 45.26 9.69
N SER A 18 -5.80 44.77 8.52
CA SER A 18 -5.76 45.66 7.36
C SER A 18 -6.06 44.92 6.06
N SER A 19 -7.08 45.43 5.44
CA SER A 19 -7.63 45.19 4.11
C SER A 19 -6.74 45.89 3.08
N THR A 20 -6.40 45.20 1.96
CA THR A 20 -6.10 45.92 0.70
C THR A 20 -6.70 45.15 -0.49
N LYS A 21 -7.76 45.67 -0.98
CA LYS A 21 -8.25 46.01 -2.33
C LYS A 21 -7.67 45.21 -3.50
N SER A 22 -8.50 44.38 -4.09
CA SER A 22 -9.19 44.60 -5.37
C SER A 22 -8.36 45.19 -6.51
N ALA A 23 -8.16 44.41 -7.54
CA ALA A 23 -8.12 44.88 -8.92
C ALA A 23 -8.72 43.80 -9.81
N SER A 24 -9.96 44.02 -10.18
CA SER A 24 -10.67 43.43 -11.30
C SER A 24 -10.01 43.89 -12.61
N ARG A 25 -9.74 42.92 -13.51
CA ARG A 25 -9.72 43.23 -14.96
C ARG A 25 -10.45 42.14 -15.69
N SER A 26 -11.61 42.49 -16.09
CA SER A 26 -12.44 41.88 -17.13
C SER A 26 -11.91 42.22 -18.52
N SER A 27 -12.33 41.43 -19.48
CA SER A 27 -12.34 41.55 -20.93
C SER A 27 -11.21 40.71 -21.62
N ALA A 28 -11.46 39.97 -22.67
CA ALA A 28 -12.50 39.96 -23.67
C ALA A 28 -12.50 38.58 -24.35
N LEU A 29 -13.67 38.12 -24.65
CA LEU A 29 -13.98 37.14 -25.68
C LEU A 29 -13.44 37.63 -27.03
N ARG A 30 -12.67 36.79 -27.72
CA ARG A 30 -12.55 36.85 -29.18
C ARG A 30 -12.74 35.48 -29.76
N ASN A 31 -13.90 35.29 -30.32
CA ASN A 31 -14.19 34.33 -31.36
C ASN A 31 -13.28 34.60 -32.55
N ASN A 32 -12.62 33.57 -33.09
CA ASN A 32 -12.22 33.56 -34.47
C ASN A 32 -12.56 32.20 -35.08
N ALA A 33 -13.57 32.29 -35.89
CA ALA A 33 -14.03 31.27 -36.81
C ALA A 33 -13.04 31.13 -37.98
N THR A 34 -12.82 29.90 -38.35
CA THR A 34 -12.72 29.38 -39.71
C THR A 34 -11.92 30.19 -40.73
N GLN A 35 -10.79 29.66 -41.12
CA GLN A 35 -10.36 29.71 -42.54
C GLN A 35 -9.75 28.37 -42.94
N ARG A 36 -10.52 27.63 -43.74
CA ARG A 36 -10.01 26.54 -44.58
C ARG A 36 -9.25 27.20 -45.74
N THR A 37 -7.95 27.00 -45.78
CA THR A 37 -7.15 27.31 -46.94
C THR A 37 -6.87 26.01 -47.68
N TYR A 38 -7.48 25.88 -48.85
CA TYR A 38 -7.15 24.84 -49.85
C TYR A 38 -5.81 25.22 -50.47
N ILE A 39 -4.80 24.40 -50.32
CA ILE A 39 -3.56 24.52 -51.06
C ILE A 39 -3.65 23.60 -52.26
N THR A 40 -3.58 24.20 -53.43
CA THR A 40 -3.53 23.57 -54.75
C THR A 40 -2.23 22.79 -54.89
N VAL A 41 -2.36 21.53 -55.31
CA VAL A 41 -1.26 20.64 -55.63
C VAL A 41 -0.66 21.11 -56.96
N THR A 42 0.60 21.50 -56.96
CA THR A 42 1.43 21.53 -58.16
C THR A 42 2.38 20.35 -58.13
N ASP A 43 2.21 19.52 -59.11
CA ASP A 43 3.02 18.40 -59.50
C ASP A 43 4.49 18.78 -59.71
N LYS A 44 5.41 18.14 -58.95
CA LYS A 44 6.81 17.99 -59.35
C LYS A 44 7.29 16.63 -58.85
N SER A 45 7.52 15.80 -59.81
CA SER A 45 8.30 14.57 -59.73
C SER A 45 9.64 14.79 -59.05
N ASP A 46 9.89 14.08 -57.90
CA ASP A 46 11.27 13.72 -57.54
C ASP A 46 11.24 12.55 -56.53
N GLU A 47 11.95 11.52 -56.89
CA GLU A 47 12.61 10.43 -56.19
C GLU A 47 11.96 9.81 -54.94
N LYS A 48 11.51 8.60 -55.17
CA LYS A 48 11.04 7.61 -54.23
C LYS A 48 12.17 7.17 -53.28
N LYS A 49 12.26 7.81 -52.11
CA LYS A 49 13.05 7.32 -51.00
C LYS A 49 12.17 6.36 -50.22
N GLU A 50 12.50 5.09 -50.28
CA GLU A 50 11.82 4.02 -49.56
C GLU A 50 11.99 4.24 -48.05
N GLU A 51 10.98 4.79 -47.39
CA GLU A 51 10.92 4.98 -45.96
C GLU A 51 10.62 3.61 -45.35
N LYS A 52 11.61 2.99 -44.69
CA LYS A 52 11.46 1.77 -43.94
C LYS A 52 10.43 2.03 -42.81
N LEU A 53 9.26 1.40 -42.93
CA LEU A 53 8.27 1.34 -41.85
C LEU A 53 8.93 0.88 -40.56
N PRO A 54 8.62 1.52 -39.40
CA PRO A 54 9.14 1.08 -38.13
C PRO A 54 8.63 -0.34 -37.87
N VAL A 55 9.56 -1.25 -37.60
CA VAL A 55 9.26 -2.62 -37.16
C VAL A 55 8.56 -2.51 -35.82
N ILE A 56 7.26 -2.81 -35.77
CA ILE A 56 6.49 -2.93 -34.54
C ILE A 56 7.12 -4.08 -33.77
N PRO A 57 7.62 -3.86 -32.52
CA PRO A 57 8.18 -4.93 -31.73
C PRO A 57 7.10 -5.98 -31.50
N GLU A 58 7.42 -7.22 -31.78
CA GLU A 58 6.58 -8.39 -31.63
C GLU A 58 5.96 -8.39 -30.23
N ARG A 59 4.63 -8.32 -30.17
CA ARG A 59 3.87 -8.27 -28.94
C ARG A 59 4.18 -9.54 -28.16
N LYS A 60 4.89 -9.43 -27.02
CA LYS A 60 5.11 -10.56 -26.10
C LYS A 60 3.79 -11.30 -25.91
N ALA A 61 3.86 -12.63 -25.97
CA ALA A 61 2.70 -13.50 -25.82
C ALA A 61 1.85 -13.05 -24.61
N PRO A 62 0.49 -13.10 -24.73
CA PRO A 62 -0.38 -12.70 -23.64
C PRO A 62 -0.02 -13.51 -22.38
N PRO A 63 -0.10 -12.90 -21.19
CA PRO A 63 0.20 -13.60 -19.95
C PRO A 63 -0.64 -14.87 -19.88
N LYS A 64 0.02 -15.97 -19.50
CA LYS A 64 -0.64 -17.27 -19.34
C LYS A 64 -1.83 -17.10 -18.39
N ILE A 65 -3.05 -17.23 -18.89
CA ILE A 65 -4.25 -17.17 -18.06
C ILE A 65 -4.16 -18.38 -17.12
N ILE A 66 -3.84 -18.13 -15.87
CA ILE A 66 -3.93 -19.15 -14.83
C ILE A 66 -5.42 -19.24 -14.52
N PHE A 67 -6.05 -20.31 -14.98
CA PHE A 67 -7.38 -20.68 -14.50
C PHE A 67 -7.24 -21.04 -13.03
N LEU A 68 -7.56 -20.11 -12.15
CA LEU A 68 -7.87 -20.43 -10.77
C LEU A 68 -9.11 -21.32 -10.77
N PRO A 69 -9.21 -22.34 -9.89
CA PRO A 69 -10.45 -23.07 -9.75
C PRO A 69 -11.58 -22.06 -9.52
N PRO A 70 -12.78 -22.30 -10.08
CA PRO A 70 -13.87 -21.35 -9.95
C PRO A 70 -14.12 -21.08 -8.46
N PHE A 71 -13.96 -19.80 -8.06
CA PHE A 71 -14.34 -19.34 -6.72
C PHE A 71 -15.85 -19.51 -6.61
N ASP A 72 -16.28 -20.28 -5.62
CA ASP A 72 -17.70 -20.46 -5.36
C ASP A 72 -18.21 -19.24 -4.57
N ILE A 73 -18.78 -18.29 -5.28
CA ILE A 73 -19.32 -17.04 -4.71
C ILE A 73 -20.42 -17.34 -3.69
N GLU A 74 -21.19 -18.41 -3.88
CA GLU A 74 -22.29 -18.77 -2.98
C GLU A 74 -21.78 -19.25 -1.62
N HIS A 75 -20.57 -19.78 -1.57
CA HIS A 75 -19.90 -20.24 -0.35
C HIS A 75 -18.75 -19.33 0.11
N GLY A 76 -18.60 -18.15 -0.49
CA GLY A 76 -17.61 -17.15 -0.10
C GLY A 76 -17.82 -16.67 1.33
N ASP A 77 -16.71 -16.48 2.08
CA ASP A 77 -16.78 -15.97 3.44
C ASP A 77 -17.06 -14.45 3.47
N VAL A 78 -17.88 -14.00 4.42
CA VAL A 78 -18.21 -12.56 4.60
C VAL A 78 -16.96 -11.70 4.74
N ALA A 79 -15.91 -12.20 5.39
CA ALA A 79 -14.65 -11.47 5.50
C ALA A 79 -13.99 -11.29 4.12
N GLN A 80 -14.01 -12.29 3.23
CA GLN A 80 -13.47 -12.15 1.87
C GLN A 80 -14.20 -11.03 1.11
N PHE A 81 -15.52 -11.01 1.10
CA PHE A 81 -16.29 -9.93 0.45
C PHE A 81 -15.99 -8.56 1.05
N LYS A 82 -15.94 -8.46 2.37
CA LYS A 82 -15.62 -7.20 3.06
C LYS A 82 -14.24 -6.68 2.65
N TYR A 83 -13.23 -7.54 2.62
CA TYR A 83 -11.87 -7.12 2.27
C TYR A 83 -11.68 -6.94 0.77
N ALA A 84 -12.41 -7.66 -0.09
CA ALA A 84 -12.46 -7.42 -1.52
C ALA A 84 -12.92 -5.98 -1.82
N ILE A 85 -14.04 -5.56 -1.21
CA ILE A 85 -14.55 -4.19 -1.33
C ILE A 85 -13.55 -3.18 -0.75
N LYS A 86 -12.97 -3.48 0.42
CA LYS A 86 -12.05 -2.57 1.11
C LYS A 86 -10.76 -2.34 0.35
N MET A 87 -10.28 -3.34 -0.38
CA MET A 87 -9.04 -3.30 -1.15
C MET A 87 -9.25 -3.01 -2.63
N ASP A 88 -10.50 -2.87 -3.08
CA ASP A 88 -10.88 -2.67 -4.48
C ASP A 88 -10.32 -3.77 -5.40
N ILE A 89 -10.61 -5.03 -5.04
CA ILE A 89 -10.12 -6.22 -5.74
C ILE A 89 -11.26 -7.22 -5.94
N GLU A 90 -11.19 -8.03 -6.99
CA GLU A 90 -12.14 -9.11 -7.20
C GLU A 90 -12.01 -10.15 -6.05
N VAL A 91 -13.16 -10.59 -5.50
CA VAL A 91 -13.21 -11.52 -4.37
C VAL A 91 -12.54 -12.86 -4.67
N GLU A 92 -12.55 -13.28 -5.92
CA GLU A 92 -11.93 -14.50 -6.43
C GLU A 92 -10.40 -14.52 -6.25
N ARG A 93 -9.80 -13.35 -6.10
CA ARG A 93 -8.36 -13.22 -5.83
C ARG A 93 -8.00 -13.41 -4.37
N LEU A 94 -8.99 -13.33 -3.48
CA LEU A 94 -8.80 -13.51 -2.05
C LEU A 94 -9.01 -14.99 -1.67
N ALA A 95 -8.17 -15.88 -2.21
CA ALA A 95 -8.34 -17.33 -2.07
C ALA A 95 -8.19 -17.83 -0.61
N ASN A 96 -7.45 -17.13 0.23
CA ASN A 96 -7.21 -17.52 1.62
C ASN A 96 -8.23 -16.89 2.58
N ALA A 97 -9.44 -17.45 2.66
CA ALA A 97 -10.49 -16.96 3.55
C ALA A 97 -10.06 -16.85 5.02
N GLU A 98 -9.25 -17.81 5.50
CA GLU A 98 -8.79 -17.83 6.90
C GLU A 98 -7.87 -16.66 7.23
N LEU A 99 -7.08 -16.19 6.26
CA LEU A 99 -6.28 -14.98 6.42
C LEU A 99 -7.17 -13.76 6.69
N TYR A 100 -8.24 -13.59 5.93
CA TYR A 100 -9.14 -12.42 6.07
C TYR A 100 -10.00 -12.51 7.33
N LYS A 101 -10.40 -13.71 7.77
CA LYS A 101 -11.01 -13.94 9.08
C LYS A 101 -10.06 -13.58 10.22
N PHE A 102 -8.81 -13.99 10.10
CA PHE A 102 -7.78 -13.64 11.08
C PHE A 102 -7.59 -12.12 11.16
N ILE A 103 -7.45 -11.45 10.02
CA ILE A 103 -7.34 -10.00 9.96
C ILE A 103 -8.56 -9.33 10.60
N GLU A 104 -9.78 -9.82 10.32
CA GLU A 104 -11.01 -9.31 10.91
C GLU A 104 -11.01 -9.42 12.45
N THR A 105 -10.57 -10.57 12.98
CA THR A 105 -10.47 -10.80 14.42
C THR A 105 -9.54 -9.79 15.13
N TRP A 106 -8.49 -9.34 14.43
CA TRP A 106 -7.50 -8.41 14.97
C TRP A 106 -7.72 -6.97 14.55
N TRP A 107 -8.68 -6.70 13.65
CA TRP A 107 -8.93 -5.36 13.12
C TRP A 107 -9.11 -4.32 14.22
N GLY A 108 -8.35 -3.20 14.13
CA GLY A 108 -8.43 -2.11 15.10
C GLY A 108 -7.79 -2.40 16.46
N THR A 109 -7.24 -3.60 16.71
CA THR A 109 -6.51 -3.88 17.95
C THR A 109 -5.43 -2.83 18.18
N PRO A 110 -5.42 -2.15 19.36
CA PRO A 110 -4.49 -1.06 19.62
C PRO A 110 -3.02 -1.48 19.56
N TYR A 111 -2.14 -0.58 19.11
CA TYR A 111 -0.71 -0.82 19.16
C TYR A 111 -0.18 -0.77 20.59
N ARG A 112 0.59 -1.78 20.96
CA ARG A 112 1.32 -1.81 22.23
C ARG A 112 2.69 -2.43 22.00
N MET A 113 3.75 -1.67 22.22
CA MET A 113 5.12 -2.18 22.09
C MET A 113 5.34 -3.37 23.03
N GLY A 114 5.82 -4.50 22.50
CA GLY A 114 5.99 -5.75 23.24
C GLY A 114 4.68 -6.52 23.51
N GLY A 115 3.54 -5.96 23.11
CA GLY A 115 2.24 -6.62 23.25
C GLY A 115 2.02 -7.76 22.27
N SER A 116 1.18 -8.72 22.66
CA SER A 116 0.84 -9.91 21.86
C SER A 116 -0.61 -10.37 22.07
N THR A 117 -1.50 -9.48 22.47
CA THR A 117 -2.92 -9.80 22.77
C THR A 117 -3.85 -8.80 22.10
N GLN A 118 -5.16 -9.09 22.07
CA GLN A 118 -6.18 -8.15 21.58
C GLN A 118 -6.32 -6.89 22.44
N LYS A 119 -5.74 -6.85 23.66
CA LYS A 119 -5.64 -5.62 24.45
C LYS A 119 -4.50 -4.70 24.00
N GLY A 120 -3.65 -5.18 23.11
CA GLY A 120 -2.55 -4.45 22.49
C GLY A 120 -1.52 -5.40 21.90
N ILE A 121 -1.12 -5.11 20.65
CA ILE A 121 -0.18 -5.92 19.89
C ILE A 121 0.83 -5.01 19.18
N ASP A 122 2.10 -5.45 19.04
CA ASP A 122 3.06 -4.77 18.18
C ASP A 122 3.13 -5.41 16.78
N CYS A 123 3.82 -4.75 15.86
CA CYS A 123 3.88 -5.15 14.46
C CYS A 123 4.47 -6.56 14.27
N SER A 124 5.54 -6.89 14.98
CA SER A 124 6.22 -8.18 14.84
C SER A 124 5.50 -9.32 15.58
N ALA A 125 4.80 -9.05 16.67
CA ALA A 125 3.92 -10.03 17.30
C ALA A 125 2.69 -10.34 16.43
N PHE A 126 2.13 -9.33 15.78
CA PHE A 126 1.03 -9.52 14.85
C PHE A 126 1.43 -10.42 13.68
N THR A 127 2.56 -10.13 13.02
CA THR A 127 3.07 -10.96 11.92
C THR A 127 3.46 -12.36 12.37
N GLN A 128 4.07 -12.51 13.56
CA GLN A 128 4.39 -13.81 14.14
C GLN A 128 3.16 -14.66 14.36
N MET A 129 2.11 -14.08 14.93
CA MET A 129 0.85 -14.79 15.19
C MET A 129 0.14 -15.16 13.90
N LEU A 130 0.10 -14.24 12.92
CA LEU A 130 -0.48 -14.51 11.60
C LEU A 130 0.28 -15.65 10.89
N ALA A 131 1.62 -15.61 10.88
CA ALA A 131 2.46 -16.65 10.30
C ALA A 131 2.15 -18.03 10.91
N SER A 132 2.06 -18.08 12.24
CA SER A 132 1.79 -19.32 12.97
C SER A 132 0.39 -19.88 12.68
N VAL A 133 -0.64 -19.02 12.73
CA VAL A 133 -2.05 -19.46 12.62
C VAL A 133 -2.44 -19.78 11.19
N ILE A 134 -1.99 -18.97 10.21
CA ILE A 134 -2.43 -19.07 8.82
C ILE A 134 -1.51 -19.95 7.98
N TYR A 135 -0.20 -19.85 8.21
CA TYR A 135 0.79 -20.55 7.38
C TYR A 135 1.50 -21.69 8.12
N GLY A 136 1.26 -21.86 9.44
CA GLY A 136 1.95 -22.89 10.24
C GLY A 136 3.41 -22.58 10.52
N GLU A 137 3.88 -21.38 10.19
CA GLU A 137 5.27 -20.99 10.26
C GLU A 137 5.63 -20.33 11.60
N GLN A 138 6.72 -20.78 12.20
CA GLN A 138 7.28 -20.19 13.42
C GLN A 138 8.37 -19.19 13.06
N ILE A 139 8.06 -17.91 13.13
CA ILE A 139 9.01 -16.83 12.81
C ILE A 139 9.51 -16.13 14.08
N PRO A 140 10.70 -15.49 14.05
CA PRO A 140 11.26 -14.79 15.19
C PRO A 140 10.38 -13.68 15.74
N ARG A 141 10.66 -13.27 17.00
CA ARG A 141 9.83 -12.29 17.72
C ARG A 141 9.99 -10.84 17.22
N THR A 142 11.14 -10.45 16.73
CA THR A 142 11.41 -9.06 16.35
C THR A 142 11.39 -8.87 14.84
N ALA A 143 10.98 -7.68 14.37
CA ALA A 143 10.92 -7.36 12.95
C ALA A 143 12.29 -7.50 12.24
N GLN A 144 13.39 -7.16 12.94
CA GLN A 144 14.73 -7.30 12.40
C GLN A 144 15.11 -8.77 12.19
N GLU A 145 14.83 -9.63 13.17
CA GLU A 145 15.09 -11.07 13.07
C GLU A 145 14.18 -11.73 12.03
N GLN A 146 12.93 -11.31 11.91
CA GLN A 146 12.01 -11.78 10.87
C GLN A 146 12.55 -11.48 9.47
N LYS A 147 13.16 -10.31 9.26
CA LYS A 147 13.81 -9.99 7.99
C LYS A 147 14.98 -10.94 7.68
N PHE A 148 15.78 -11.29 8.67
CA PHE A 148 16.89 -12.24 8.48
C PHE A 148 16.41 -13.67 8.27
N PHE A 149 15.31 -14.04 8.89
CA PHE A 149 14.70 -15.36 8.73
C PHE A 149 14.13 -15.58 7.33
N CYS A 150 13.55 -14.56 6.73
CA CYS A 150 12.94 -14.66 5.41
C CYS A 150 13.95 -14.68 4.28
N ARG A 151 13.66 -15.42 3.21
CA ARG A 151 14.37 -15.32 1.94
C ARG A 151 14.01 -13.97 1.31
N PRO A 152 15.00 -13.10 1.00
CA PRO A 152 14.73 -11.82 0.33
C PRO A 152 14.06 -12.03 -1.03
N ILE A 153 13.10 -11.17 -1.35
CA ILE A 153 12.41 -11.14 -2.65
C ILE A 153 12.33 -9.72 -3.18
N ASP A 154 12.22 -9.61 -4.51
CA ASP A 154 11.98 -8.33 -5.17
C ASP A 154 10.54 -7.85 -4.92
N ILE A 155 10.33 -6.53 -4.90
CA ILE A 155 9.01 -5.93 -4.70
C ILE A 155 8.02 -6.36 -5.79
N ASN A 156 8.49 -6.60 -7.02
CA ASN A 156 7.68 -7.07 -8.14
C ASN A 156 7.28 -8.56 -8.06
N GLU A 157 7.90 -9.30 -7.13
CA GLU A 157 7.62 -10.73 -6.89
C GLU A 157 6.73 -10.96 -5.66
N LEU A 158 6.22 -9.88 -5.04
CA LEU A 158 5.38 -9.94 -3.85
C LEU A 158 4.12 -10.78 -4.10
N LYS A 159 3.83 -11.65 -3.14
CA LYS A 159 2.63 -12.48 -3.09
C LYS A 159 1.98 -12.38 -1.71
N GLU A 160 0.69 -12.68 -1.63
CA GLU A 160 -0.03 -12.77 -0.37
C GLU A 160 0.75 -13.63 0.65
N GLY A 161 0.92 -13.11 1.86
CA GLY A 161 1.67 -13.77 2.93
C GLY A 161 3.14 -13.38 3.03
N ASP A 162 3.73 -12.72 2.02
CA ASP A 162 5.10 -12.23 2.11
C ASP A 162 5.22 -11.11 3.16
N LEU A 163 6.36 -11.01 3.82
CA LEU A 163 6.61 -9.95 4.79
C LEU A 163 7.22 -8.73 4.12
N VAL A 164 6.73 -7.55 4.49
CA VAL A 164 7.25 -6.25 4.05
C VAL A 164 7.84 -5.51 5.23
N PHE A 165 9.06 -4.99 5.06
CA PHE A 165 9.87 -4.44 6.13
C PHE A 165 10.13 -2.95 5.93
N PHE A 166 10.12 -2.20 7.05
CA PHE A 166 10.27 -0.76 7.01
C PHE A 166 11.23 -0.26 8.09
N ASN A 167 11.89 0.87 7.78
CA ASN A 167 12.64 1.66 8.74
C ASN A 167 11.85 2.95 9.05
N THR A 168 11.08 2.93 10.14
CA THR A 168 10.25 4.07 10.55
C THR A 168 10.96 5.03 11.51
N LYS A 169 12.18 4.68 11.98
CA LYS A 169 12.99 5.47 12.89
C LYS A 169 14.29 5.94 12.19
N ARG A 170 15.12 6.69 12.88
CA ARG A 170 16.47 6.99 12.41
C ARG A 170 17.38 5.77 12.57
N GLY A 171 18.31 5.57 11.63
CA GLY A 171 19.25 4.44 11.62
C GLY A 171 18.99 3.47 10.47
N HIS A 172 19.63 2.28 10.51
CA HIS A 172 19.61 1.30 9.42
C HIS A 172 18.85 0.00 9.76
N MET A 173 18.29 -0.09 10.97
CA MET A 173 17.58 -1.29 11.41
C MET A 173 16.14 -1.31 10.91
N VAL A 174 15.62 -2.52 10.71
CA VAL A 174 14.19 -2.73 10.52
C VAL A 174 13.47 -2.47 11.83
N THR A 175 12.50 -1.58 11.80
CA THR A 175 11.75 -1.17 12.99
C THR A 175 10.26 -1.46 12.88
N HIS A 176 9.81 -1.88 11.69
CA HIS A 176 8.42 -2.20 11.47
C HIS A 176 8.26 -3.27 10.38
N VAL A 177 7.19 -4.05 10.48
CA VAL A 177 6.88 -5.15 9.57
C VAL A 177 5.37 -5.24 9.37
N GLY A 178 4.96 -5.71 8.19
CA GLY A 178 3.59 -6.06 7.84
C GLY A 178 3.55 -7.29 6.95
N VAL A 179 2.37 -7.80 6.69
CA VAL A 179 2.11 -8.92 5.78
C VAL A 179 1.46 -8.38 4.51
N TYR A 180 2.09 -8.65 3.38
CA TYR A 180 1.58 -8.25 2.08
C TYR A 180 0.30 -9.03 1.75
N LEU A 181 -0.65 -8.34 1.15
CA LEU A 181 -1.91 -8.89 0.68
C LEU A 181 -1.94 -8.90 -0.86
N HIS A 182 -2.57 -7.89 -1.44
CA HIS A 182 -2.70 -7.70 -2.88
C HIS A 182 -2.59 -6.22 -3.25
N GLN A 183 -2.30 -5.90 -4.52
CA GLN A 183 -2.31 -4.52 -5.08
C GLN A 183 -1.56 -3.52 -4.21
N ASP A 184 -0.32 -3.85 -3.86
CA ASP A 184 0.55 -3.03 -3.00
C ASP A 184 0.02 -2.77 -1.59
N GLN A 185 -1.02 -3.50 -1.15
CA GLN A 185 -1.58 -3.36 0.19
C GLN A 185 -0.99 -4.40 1.14
N PHE A 186 -0.84 -4.00 2.39
CA PHE A 186 -0.33 -4.85 3.47
C PHE A 186 -1.06 -4.57 4.77
N VAL A 187 -1.22 -5.61 5.59
CA VAL A 187 -1.79 -5.51 6.93
C VAL A 187 -0.66 -5.41 7.97
N HIS A 188 -0.85 -4.54 8.96
CA HIS A 188 0.12 -4.36 10.04
C HIS A 188 -0.51 -3.77 11.30
N ALA A 189 0.16 -3.88 12.45
CA ALA A 189 -0.21 -3.13 13.65
C ALA A 189 0.42 -1.72 13.59
N SER A 190 -0.38 -0.73 13.19
CA SER A 190 0.01 0.68 13.13
C SER A 190 0.09 1.28 14.54
N SER A 191 1.14 2.07 14.83
CA SER A 191 1.28 2.73 16.13
C SER A 191 0.21 3.78 16.43
N SER A 192 -0.47 4.30 15.40
CA SER A 192 -1.51 5.33 15.55
C SER A 192 -2.94 4.79 15.42
N ASN A 193 -3.14 3.74 14.64
CA ASN A 193 -4.48 3.28 14.25
C ASN A 193 -4.77 1.82 14.62
N GLY A 194 -3.83 1.14 15.31
CA GLY A 194 -3.95 -0.28 15.59
C GLY A 194 -3.77 -1.15 14.33
N VAL A 195 -4.36 -2.34 14.33
CA VAL A 195 -4.27 -3.24 13.17
C VAL A 195 -5.12 -2.72 12.02
N ILE A 196 -4.46 -2.37 10.92
CA ILE A 196 -5.07 -1.81 9.70
C ILE A 196 -4.39 -2.33 8.43
N ILE A 197 -4.99 -2.06 7.29
CA ILE A 197 -4.37 -2.19 5.96
C ILE A 197 -3.87 -0.81 5.52
N SER A 198 -2.66 -0.78 4.95
CA SER A 198 -2.02 0.39 4.35
C SER A 198 -1.48 0.03 2.97
N SER A 199 -1.08 1.02 2.16
CA SER A 199 -0.51 0.81 0.83
C SER A 199 1.00 1.09 0.81
N LEU A 200 1.76 0.26 0.10
CA LEU A 200 3.18 0.52 -0.22
C LEU A 200 3.35 1.78 -1.09
N GLN A 201 2.28 2.19 -1.79
CA GLN A 201 2.25 3.41 -2.60
C GLN A 201 2.06 4.68 -1.76
N ASP A 202 1.64 4.56 -0.50
CA ASP A 202 1.54 5.71 0.40
C ASP A 202 2.89 6.40 0.55
N ASN A 203 2.91 7.73 0.44
CA ASN A 203 4.12 8.53 0.51
C ASN A 203 4.96 8.29 1.79
N TYR A 204 4.31 7.91 2.90
CA TYR A 204 5.01 7.52 4.13
C TYR A 204 5.68 6.16 3.99
N TRP A 205 4.96 5.13 3.54
CA TRP A 205 5.43 3.76 3.51
C TRP A 205 6.46 3.52 2.40
N SER A 206 6.27 4.11 1.21
CA SER A 206 7.22 4.01 0.10
C SER A 206 8.60 4.53 0.46
N LYS A 207 8.69 5.63 1.24
CA LYS A 207 9.96 6.20 1.72
C LYS A 207 10.61 5.41 2.85
N LYS A 208 9.86 4.55 3.53
CA LYS A 208 10.33 3.77 4.69
C LYS A 208 10.58 2.32 4.37
N PHE A 209 10.16 1.86 3.19
CA PHE A 209 10.36 0.50 2.73
C PHE A 209 11.85 0.16 2.61
N VAL A 210 12.26 -1.00 3.17
CA VAL A 210 13.65 -1.46 3.17
C VAL A 210 13.80 -2.89 2.65
N GLY A 211 12.73 -3.47 2.14
CA GLY A 211 12.75 -4.76 1.49
C GLY A 211 11.57 -5.64 1.85
N ALA A 212 11.51 -6.77 1.18
CA ALA A 212 10.51 -7.81 1.39
C ALA A 212 11.18 -9.18 1.54
N GLY A 213 10.44 -10.13 2.09
CA GLY A 213 10.94 -11.48 2.25
C GLY A 213 9.82 -12.50 2.34
N ARG A 214 10.07 -13.67 1.77
CA ARG A 214 9.17 -14.82 1.85
C ARG A 214 9.57 -15.71 2.99
N MET A 215 8.61 -16.08 3.83
CA MET A 215 8.83 -17.09 4.85
C MET A 215 9.27 -18.38 4.16
N VAL A 216 10.34 -19.00 4.67
CA VAL A 216 10.86 -20.24 4.11
C VAL A 216 10.12 -21.36 4.81
N GLU A 217 9.41 -22.19 4.06
CA GLU A 217 8.92 -23.45 4.61
C GLU A 217 10.13 -24.25 5.11
N GLU A 218 10.27 -24.43 6.41
CA GLU A 218 11.17 -25.45 6.94
C GLU A 218 10.61 -26.80 6.48
N LYS A 219 11.16 -27.34 5.40
CA LYS A 219 10.96 -28.74 5.09
C LYS A 219 11.54 -29.51 6.28
N VAL A 220 10.67 -29.89 7.21
CA VAL A 220 11.02 -30.92 8.20
C VAL A 220 11.46 -32.12 7.38
N SER A 221 12.77 -32.25 7.19
CA SER A 221 13.35 -33.49 6.68
C SER A 221 13.01 -34.53 7.73
N ALA A 222 11.97 -35.33 7.46
CA ALA A 222 11.72 -36.54 8.21
C ALA A 222 13.00 -37.34 8.18
N GLY A 223 13.82 -37.18 9.23
CA GLY A 223 15.00 -37.98 9.45
C GLY A 223 14.58 -39.45 9.53
N ARG A 224 15.20 -40.21 8.69
CA ARG A 224 15.14 -41.67 8.72
C ARG A 224 15.66 -42.20 10.05
#